data_84ebbb8cc72f261ab1c074eb824d89b6
#
_entry.id   84ebbb8cc72f261ab1c074eb824d89b6
#
_cell.length_a   1.000
_cell.length_b   1.000
_cell.length_c   1.000
_cell.angle_alpha   90.00
_cell.angle_beta   90.00
_cell.angle_gamma   90.00
#
_symmetry.space_group_name_H-M   'P 1'
#
loop_
_entity.id
_entity.type
_entity.pdbx_description
1 polymer ?
#
loop_
_entity_poly.entity_id
_entity_poly.type
_entity_poly.pdbx_seq_one_letter_code
_entity_poly.pdbx_strand_id
1 'polypeptide(L)'
;MENNTFLIFYLENSIILLIFAENIEYMTKSAALSRIRQTATSTIPDGGKAILYGSRARGDARKDSDWDILILLDKDILDQSDYDNVSYPFVLLGCDLGVEINPIMYTTKEWELYRITPFYENVVRDGIVLV
;
A
#
# COMPACT_ATOMS: atom_id res chain seq x y z
N MET A 1 -9.04 8.61 -49.67
CA MET A 1 -7.81 7.84 -49.32
C MET A 1 -6.98 8.55 -48.26
N GLU A 2 -6.89 9.85 -48.23
CA GLU A 2 -6.10 10.58 -47.20
C GLU A 2 -6.68 10.47 -45.79
N ASN A 3 -7.99 10.34 -45.61
CA ASN A 3 -8.64 10.25 -44.31
C ASN A 3 -8.32 8.97 -43.51
N ASN A 4 -8.04 7.84 -44.18
CA ASN A 4 -7.74 6.58 -43.51
C ASN A 4 -6.32 6.56 -42.94
N THR A 5 -5.34 7.15 -43.62
CA THR A 5 -3.97 7.21 -43.15
C THR A 5 -3.82 8.08 -41.90
N PHE A 6 -4.54 9.22 -41.86
CA PHE A 6 -4.55 10.10 -40.69
C PHE A 6 -5.23 9.43 -39.49
N LEU A 7 -6.36 8.78 -39.70
CA LEU A 7 -7.07 8.06 -38.65
C LEU A 7 -6.24 6.90 -38.06
N ILE A 8 -5.58 6.12 -38.91
CA ILE A 8 -4.68 5.04 -38.47
C ILE A 8 -3.53 5.59 -37.65
N PHE A 9 -2.86 6.64 -38.12
CA PHE A 9 -1.79 7.31 -37.39
C PHE A 9 -2.23 7.84 -36.02
N TYR A 10 -3.42 8.46 -35.94
CA TYR A 10 -4.00 8.94 -34.70
C TYR A 10 -4.30 7.81 -33.71
N LEU A 11 -4.88 6.70 -34.17
CA LEU A 11 -5.19 5.52 -33.35
C LEU A 11 -3.90 4.83 -32.83
N GLU A 12 -2.90 4.69 -33.67
CA GLU A 12 -1.61 4.11 -33.27
C GLU A 12 -0.92 4.94 -32.18
N ASN A 13 -0.91 6.25 -32.33
CA ASN A 13 -0.33 7.14 -31.31
C ASN A 13 -1.16 7.13 -30.01
N SER A 14 -2.48 7.02 -30.10
CA SER A 14 -3.35 6.91 -28.91
C SER A 14 -3.11 5.59 -28.16
N ILE A 15 -2.91 4.49 -28.86
CA ILE A 15 -2.58 3.18 -28.27
C ILE A 15 -1.20 3.24 -27.61
N ILE A 16 -0.19 3.83 -28.25
CA ILE A 16 1.15 4.00 -27.67
C ILE A 16 1.10 4.82 -26.40
N LEU A 17 0.34 5.92 -26.37
CA LEU A 17 0.16 6.76 -25.18
C LEU A 17 -0.52 5.99 -24.04
N LEU A 18 -1.52 5.15 -24.33
CA LEU A 18 -2.19 4.31 -23.34
C LEU A 18 -1.24 3.28 -22.73
N ILE A 19 -0.47 2.58 -23.58
CA ILE A 19 0.54 1.60 -23.12
C ILE A 19 1.58 2.28 -22.25
N PHE A 20 2.04 3.47 -22.63
CA PHE A 20 3.01 4.24 -21.88
C PHE A 20 2.45 4.68 -20.50
N ALA A 21 1.18 5.13 -20.46
CA ALA A 21 0.50 5.50 -19.22
C ALA A 21 0.33 4.31 -18.27
N GLU A 22 -0.06 3.14 -18.79
CA GLU A 22 -0.17 1.91 -17.98
C GLU A 22 1.19 1.46 -17.42
N ASN A 23 2.25 1.54 -18.20
CA ASN A 23 3.60 1.21 -17.76
C ASN A 23 4.09 2.17 -16.66
N ILE A 24 3.82 3.47 -16.79
CA ILE A 24 4.16 4.45 -15.76
C ILE A 24 3.39 4.17 -14.47
N GLU A 25 2.09 3.87 -14.55
CA GLU A 25 1.28 3.54 -13.40
C GLU A 25 1.80 2.28 -12.68
N TYR A 26 2.13 1.23 -13.42
CA TYR A 26 2.71 0.02 -12.87
C TYR A 26 4.05 0.29 -12.17
N MET A 27 4.94 1.05 -12.78
CA MET A 27 6.23 1.42 -12.19
C MET A 27 6.05 2.26 -10.93
N THR A 28 5.09 3.17 -10.90
CA THR A 28 4.78 4.01 -9.74
C THR A 28 4.26 3.18 -8.56
N LYS A 29 3.35 2.24 -8.83
CA LYS A 29 2.83 1.30 -7.80
C LYS A 29 3.94 0.42 -7.24
N SER A 30 4.79 -0.13 -8.09
CA SER A 30 5.92 -0.97 -7.69
C SER A 30 6.93 -0.20 -6.84
N ALA A 31 7.23 1.04 -7.21
CA ALA A 31 8.12 1.92 -6.45
C ALA A 31 7.54 2.26 -5.07
N ALA A 32 6.25 2.59 -5.00
CA ALA A 32 5.57 2.86 -3.75
C ALA A 32 5.60 1.65 -2.80
N LEU A 33 5.27 0.46 -3.30
CA LEU A 33 5.32 -0.77 -2.50
C LEU A 33 6.73 -1.06 -1.99
N SER A 34 7.75 -0.87 -2.82
CA SER A 34 9.15 -1.04 -2.43
C SER A 34 9.54 -0.09 -1.29
N ARG A 35 9.15 1.18 -1.37
CA ARG A 35 9.41 2.18 -0.33
C ARG A 35 8.65 1.86 0.97
N ILE A 36 7.42 1.38 0.88
CA ILE A 36 6.62 0.95 2.03
C ILE A 36 7.29 -0.25 2.72
N ARG A 37 7.76 -1.26 1.97
CA ARG A 37 8.52 -2.38 2.53
C ARG A 37 9.81 -1.94 3.22
N GLN A 38 10.53 -1.03 2.62
CA GLN A 38 11.76 -0.47 3.18
C GLN A 38 11.49 0.25 4.50
N THR A 39 10.43 1.05 4.57
CA THR A 39 10.00 1.72 5.80
C THR A 39 9.61 0.70 6.87
N ALA A 40 8.83 -0.33 6.51
CA ALA A 40 8.48 -1.41 7.43
C ALA A 40 9.72 -2.10 8.00
N THR A 41 10.66 -2.48 7.15
CA THR A 41 11.92 -3.13 7.57
C THR A 41 12.74 -2.26 8.52
N SER A 42 12.75 -0.94 8.32
CA SER A 42 13.55 -0.02 9.13
C SER A 42 12.89 0.43 10.43
N THR A 43 11.55 0.36 10.53
CA THR A 43 10.81 0.90 11.69
C THR A 43 10.20 -0.18 12.59
N ILE A 44 9.81 -1.32 12.05
CA ILE A 44 9.16 -2.39 12.82
C ILE A 44 10.22 -3.08 13.69
N PRO A 45 10.07 -3.09 15.01
CA PRO A 45 10.99 -3.79 15.90
C PRO A 45 10.88 -5.32 15.76
N ASP A 46 11.87 -6.04 16.25
CA ASP A 46 11.90 -7.50 16.26
C ASP A 46 10.63 -8.07 16.92
N GLY A 47 10.07 -9.11 16.29
CA GLY A 47 8.82 -9.71 16.71
C GLY A 47 7.55 -9.00 16.21
N GLY A 48 7.68 -7.78 15.67
CA GLY A 48 6.57 -7.06 15.06
C GLY A 48 6.31 -7.48 13.62
N LYS A 49 5.17 -7.06 13.09
CA LYS A 49 4.73 -7.31 11.70
C LYS A 49 4.12 -6.07 11.09
N ALA A 50 4.26 -5.95 9.78
CA ALA A 50 3.51 -4.99 8.98
C ALA A 50 2.84 -5.73 7.82
N ILE A 51 1.56 -5.47 7.61
CA ILE A 51 0.72 -6.16 6.62
C ILE A 51 0.00 -5.11 5.79
N LEU A 52 0.17 -5.18 4.47
CA LEU A 52 -0.65 -4.43 3.53
C LEU A 52 -2.02 -5.10 3.41
N TYR A 53 -3.10 -4.35 3.57
CA TYR A 53 -4.45 -4.85 3.41
C TYR A 53 -5.30 -3.90 2.55
N GLY A 54 -6.60 -4.17 2.43
CA GLY A 54 -7.50 -3.35 1.64
C GLY A 54 -7.32 -3.51 0.13
N SER A 55 -7.74 -2.52 -0.64
CA SER A 55 -7.79 -2.59 -2.10
C SER A 55 -6.41 -2.79 -2.75
N ARG A 56 -5.36 -2.21 -2.18
CA ARG A 56 -3.98 -2.37 -2.67
C ARG A 56 -3.45 -3.80 -2.50
N ALA A 57 -3.93 -4.52 -1.50
CA ALA A 57 -3.60 -5.93 -1.29
C ALA A 57 -4.43 -6.85 -2.20
N ARG A 58 -5.71 -6.55 -2.39
CA ARG A 58 -6.61 -7.33 -3.24
C ARG A 58 -6.33 -7.18 -4.73
N GLY A 59 -5.68 -6.10 -5.16
CA GLY A 59 -5.42 -5.81 -6.57
C GLY A 59 -6.57 -5.09 -7.29
N ASP A 60 -7.60 -4.62 -6.57
CA ASP A 60 -8.73 -3.86 -7.11
C ASP A 60 -8.64 -2.35 -6.81
N ALA A 61 -7.45 -1.88 -6.42
CA ALA A 61 -7.20 -0.49 -6.13
C ALA A 61 -7.36 0.41 -7.36
N ARG A 62 -7.94 1.59 -7.14
CA ARG A 62 -7.92 2.69 -8.10
C ARG A 62 -6.61 3.46 -7.97
N LYS A 63 -6.34 4.34 -8.93
CA LYS A 63 -5.13 5.18 -8.96
C LYS A 63 -4.95 6.02 -7.69
N ASP A 64 -6.05 6.50 -7.12
CA ASP A 64 -6.11 7.33 -5.92
C ASP A 64 -6.43 6.57 -4.64
N SER A 65 -6.45 5.23 -4.68
CA SER A 65 -6.71 4.41 -3.49
C SER A 65 -5.58 4.53 -2.47
N ASP A 66 -5.98 4.55 -1.20
CA ASP A 66 -5.06 4.59 -0.06
C ASP A 66 -4.26 3.29 0.07
N TRP A 67 -3.15 3.41 0.77
CA TRP A 67 -2.32 2.28 1.18
C TRP A 67 -2.61 1.97 2.64
N ASP A 68 -3.34 0.91 2.91
CA ASP A 68 -3.73 0.52 4.26
C ASP A 68 -2.70 -0.45 4.85
N ILE A 69 -2.07 -0.06 5.94
CA ILE A 69 -1.01 -0.82 6.60
C ILE A 69 -1.43 -1.17 8.01
N LEU A 70 -1.49 -2.46 8.33
CA LEU A 70 -1.67 -2.95 9.68
C LEU A 70 -0.31 -3.25 10.29
N ILE A 71 -0.05 -2.67 11.46
CA ILE A 71 1.17 -2.87 12.23
C ILE A 71 0.82 -3.60 13.52
N LEU A 72 1.51 -4.69 13.79
CA LEU A 72 1.36 -5.47 15.01
C LEU A 72 2.68 -5.47 15.76
N LEU A 73 2.66 -5.00 17.01
CA LEU A 73 3.82 -4.96 17.87
C LEU A 73 3.73 -6.01 18.97
N ASP A 74 4.82 -6.70 19.20
CA ASP A 74 4.95 -7.70 20.27
C ASP A 74 5.31 -7.03 21.59
N LYS A 75 4.32 -6.37 22.18
CA LYS A 75 4.42 -5.70 23.49
C LYS A 75 3.05 -5.66 24.16
N ASP A 76 3.02 -5.37 25.44
CA ASP A 76 1.77 -5.38 26.20
C ASP A 76 0.88 -4.18 25.94
N ILE A 77 1.45 -2.99 25.83
CA ILE A 77 0.71 -1.73 25.68
C ILE A 77 1.48 -0.82 24.72
N LEU A 78 0.77 -0.23 23.75
CA LEU A 78 1.32 0.81 22.88
C LEU A 78 1.52 2.10 23.67
N ASP A 79 2.58 2.82 23.35
CA ASP A 79 2.88 4.14 23.91
C ASP A 79 3.12 5.19 22.80
N GLN A 80 3.31 6.44 23.19
CA GLN A 80 3.51 7.52 22.22
C GLN A 80 4.74 7.30 21.35
N SER A 81 5.79 6.70 21.89
CA SER A 81 7.00 6.44 21.10
C SER A 81 6.78 5.43 19.98
N ASP A 82 5.85 4.50 20.14
CA ASP A 82 5.46 3.57 19.07
C ASP A 82 4.80 4.33 17.91
N TYR A 83 3.92 5.27 18.21
CA TYR A 83 3.32 6.11 17.17
C TYR A 83 4.35 6.98 16.47
N ASP A 84 5.25 7.61 17.21
CA ASP A 84 6.26 8.52 16.67
C ASP A 84 7.31 7.78 15.82
N ASN A 85 7.75 6.61 16.25
CA ASN A 85 8.88 5.90 15.64
C ASN A 85 8.48 4.79 14.68
N VAL A 86 7.27 4.25 14.78
CA VAL A 86 6.82 3.13 13.96
C VAL A 86 5.71 3.55 12.98
N SER A 87 4.64 4.15 13.46
CA SER A 87 3.48 4.50 12.64
C SER A 87 3.72 5.77 11.81
N TYR A 88 4.18 6.84 12.44
CA TYR A 88 4.34 8.15 11.80
C TYR A 88 5.28 8.14 10.58
N PRO A 89 6.38 7.37 10.53
CA PRO A 89 7.21 7.27 9.33
C PRO A 89 6.46 6.85 8.06
N PHE A 90 5.41 6.04 8.18
CA PHE A 90 4.55 5.69 7.03
C PHE A 90 3.73 6.88 6.54
N VAL A 91 3.22 7.71 7.45
CA VAL A 91 2.50 8.93 7.11
C VAL A 91 3.43 9.91 6.37
N LEU A 92 4.64 10.10 6.86
CA LEU A 92 5.66 10.93 6.21
C LEU A 92 6.04 10.40 4.83
N LEU A 93 6.18 9.09 4.69
CA LEU A 93 6.42 8.48 3.38
C LEU A 93 5.29 8.78 2.41
N GLY A 94 4.04 8.74 2.84
CA GLY A 94 2.89 9.12 2.03
C GLY A 94 2.99 10.55 1.53
N CYS A 95 3.35 11.48 2.39
CA CYS A 95 3.59 12.88 2.01
C CYS A 95 4.70 13.00 0.95
N ASP A 96 5.80 12.25 1.13
CA ASP A 96 6.94 12.27 0.21
C ASP A 96 6.59 11.69 -1.17
N LEU A 97 5.77 10.65 -1.20
CA LEU A 97 5.34 9.98 -2.44
C LEU A 97 4.09 10.61 -3.08
N GLY A 98 3.43 11.56 -2.42
CA GLY A 98 2.17 12.14 -2.90
C GLY A 98 1.00 11.14 -2.90
N VAL A 99 0.99 10.20 -1.97
CA VAL A 99 -0.07 9.19 -1.77
C VAL A 99 -0.54 9.20 -0.32
N GLU A 100 -1.72 8.65 -0.06
CA GLU A 100 -2.21 8.47 1.30
C GLU A 100 -1.83 7.09 1.81
N ILE A 101 -1.09 7.06 2.92
CA ILE A 101 -0.75 5.82 3.63
C ILE A 101 -1.39 5.90 5.02
N ASN A 102 -2.22 4.91 5.33
CA ASN A 102 -3.00 4.82 6.56
C ASN A 102 -2.48 3.68 7.45
N PRO A 103 -1.51 3.94 8.34
CA PRO A 103 -1.07 2.95 9.30
C PRO A 103 -2.06 2.83 10.45
N ILE A 104 -2.45 1.61 10.77
CA ILE A 104 -3.19 1.24 11.99
C ILE A 104 -2.29 0.34 12.81
N MET A 105 -2.20 0.59 14.11
CA MET A 105 -1.29 -0.15 14.98
C MET A 105 -2.02 -0.77 16.16
N TYR A 106 -1.74 -2.04 16.42
CA TYR A 106 -2.21 -2.80 17.58
C TYR A 106 -1.04 -3.58 18.18
N THR A 107 -1.18 -3.97 19.44
CA THR A 107 -0.38 -5.06 19.98
C THR A 107 -0.87 -6.39 19.40
N THR A 108 -0.02 -7.40 19.39
CA THR A 108 -0.41 -8.75 18.95
C THR A 108 -1.58 -9.28 19.78
N LYS A 109 -1.61 -8.99 21.08
CA LYS A 109 -2.72 -9.38 21.97
C LYS A 109 -4.03 -8.68 21.62
N GLU A 110 -3.99 -7.39 21.37
CA GLU A 110 -5.17 -6.62 20.94
C GLU A 110 -5.71 -7.17 19.61
N TRP A 111 -4.84 -7.49 18.67
CA TRP A 111 -5.23 -8.03 17.37
C TRP A 111 -5.97 -9.36 17.49
N GLU A 112 -5.59 -10.21 18.42
CA GLU A 112 -6.28 -11.48 18.68
C GLU A 112 -7.75 -11.29 19.10
N LEU A 113 -8.09 -10.16 19.74
CA LEU A 113 -9.48 -9.85 20.09
C LEU A 113 -10.35 -9.54 18.86
N TYR A 114 -9.75 -9.14 17.75
CA TYR A 114 -10.43 -8.87 16.48
C TYR A 114 -10.78 -10.14 15.69
N ARG A 115 -10.34 -11.31 16.12
CA ARG A 115 -10.50 -12.59 15.42
C ARG A 115 -11.94 -12.90 14.98
N ILE A 116 -12.94 -12.41 15.70
CA ILE A 116 -14.36 -12.58 15.43
C ILE A 116 -14.95 -11.52 14.48
N THR A 117 -14.12 -10.64 13.94
CA THR A 117 -14.58 -9.52 13.12
C THR A 117 -14.33 -9.77 11.62
N PRO A 118 -15.19 -9.21 10.74
CA PRO A 118 -14.93 -9.21 9.30
C PRO A 118 -13.59 -8.55 8.93
N PHE A 119 -13.15 -7.55 9.69
CA PHE A 119 -11.86 -6.90 9.49
C PHE A 119 -10.70 -7.89 9.61
N TYR A 120 -10.69 -8.69 10.66
CA TYR A 120 -9.69 -9.74 10.85
C TYR A 120 -9.70 -10.75 9.70
N GLU A 121 -10.88 -11.24 9.32
CA GLU A 121 -11.02 -12.20 8.22
C GLU A 121 -10.50 -11.62 6.90
N ASN A 122 -10.81 -10.38 6.60
CA ASN A 122 -10.34 -9.69 5.38
C ASN A 122 -8.82 -9.56 5.35
N VAL A 123 -8.20 -9.19 6.46
CA VAL A 123 -6.75 -9.07 6.57
C VAL A 123 -6.08 -10.44 6.40
N VAL A 124 -6.60 -11.48 7.05
CA VAL A 124 -6.04 -12.83 6.95
C VAL A 124 -6.16 -13.39 5.53
N ARG A 125 -7.29 -13.13 4.86
CA ARG A 125 -7.51 -13.61 3.48
C ARG A 125 -6.67 -12.87 2.45
N ASP A 126 -6.64 -11.55 2.50
CA ASP A 126 -6.12 -10.69 1.44
C ASP A 126 -4.77 -10.04 1.77
N GLY A 127 -4.37 -10.03 3.03
CA GLY A 127 -3.19 -9.32 3.52
C GLY A 127 -1.89 -9.83 2.91
N ILE A 128 -1.00 -8.88 2.61
CA ILE A 128 0.35 -9.14 2.12
C ILE A 128 1.33 -8.76 3.21
N VAL A 129 2.08 -9.73 3.73
CA VAL A 129 3.10 -9.48 4.75
C VAL A 129 4.24 -8.66 4.14
N LEU A 130 4.52 -7.52 4.75
CA LEU A 130 5.61 -6.63 4.35
C LEU A 130 6.90 -6.95 5.11
N VAL A 131 6.76 -7.28 6.38
CA VAL A 131 7.84 -7.69 7.27
C VAL A 131 7.30 -8.53 8.40
#